data_a4755d8336631f29b340ab7371b944c1
#
_entry.id   a4755d8336631f29b340ab7371b944c1
#
_cell.length_a   1.000
_cell.length_b   1.000
_cell.length_c   1.000
_cell.angle_alpha   90.00
_cell.angle_beta   90.00
_cell.angle_gamma   90.00
#
_symmetry.space_group_name_H-M   'P 1'
#
loop_
_entity.id
_entity.type
_entity.pdbx_description
1 polymer ?
#
loop_
_entity_poly.entity_id
_entity_poly.type
_entity_poly.pdbx_seq_one_letter_code
_entity_poly.pdbx_strand_id
1 'polypeptide(L)'
;MKKKIAKVSAASLITLSMTVGNVAAFNNHDDLSVEDESSNDKNIDLNSNSTTELENNSSIETKNGNKEVIGQTKFVDENGNITTVDVYDGTTGEVYNPRLRVVSTANMVNFNCSSAGTTTEFVDYYTGQAGYISKASAADAAFLGYENGKVKFMISGVTGLVDPSKVEVLTQGTYYASNYEVNSSGNLYHYISNNVNATGNQGNSNYVGKGPSYLTKGKEYYSYDGHYFYENYNTMITDYKNNVRTNSVNPSTPYYNYFQYLPMRSKTNYTAQELTTYLNNKANSSTSKLNNTGDMFIKYQNKYGVNALMAASFAALESGWGKSSIAQNKNNLFGMNATDANPSEDAKKYSSVEACIEDFAS
;
A
#
# COMPACT_ATOMS: atom_id res chain seq x y z
N MET A 1 -30.73 -24.78 5.90
CA MET A 1 -30.19 -23.91 6.96
C MET A 1 -29.21 -22.95 6.32
N LYS A 2 -29.54 -21.66 6.25
CA LYS A 2 -28.64 -20.65 5.65
C LYS A 2 -27.56 -20.32 6.67
N LYS A 3 -26.29 -20.68 6.40
CA LYS A 3 -25.15 -20.26 7.21
C LYS A 3 -25.01 -18.73 7.10
N LYS A 4 -25.20 -18.01 8.19
CA LYS A 4 -24.82 -16.60 8.31
C LYS A 4 -23.31 -16.56 8.39
N ILE A 5 -22.65 -16.15 7.32
CA ILE A 5 -21.24 -15.78 7.33
C ILE A 5 -21.17 -14.48 8.14
N ALA A 6 -20.51 -14.52 9.28
CA ALA A 6 -20.21 -13.31 10.04
C ALA A 6 -19.31 -12.41 9.18
N LYS A 7 -19.77 -11.20 8.85
CA LYS A 7 -18.94 -10.19 8.22
C LYS A 7 -17.91 -9.75 9.27
N VAL A 8 -16.67 -10.18 9.09
CA VAL A 8 -15.54 -9.52 9.75
C VAL A 8 -15.52 -8.11 9.19
N SER A 9 -15.57 -7.11 10.05
CA SER A 9 -15.60 -5.71 9.62
C SER A 9 -14.31 -5.42 8.85
N ALA A 10 -14.44 -4.82 7.66
CA ALA A 10 -13.31 -4.41 6.82
C ALA A 10 -12.31 -3.50 7.55
N ALA A 11 -12.74 -2.81 8.60
CA ALA A 11 -11.91 -1.97 9.45
C ALA A 11 -10.84 -2.76 10.22
N SER A 12 -11.14 -3.95 10.73
CA SER A 12 -10.16 -4.79 11.45
C SER A 12 -9.10 -5.38 10.53
N LEU A 13 -9.42 -5.67 9.26
CA LEU A 13 -8.44 -6.14 8.27
C LEU A 13 -7.48 -5.02 7.84
N ILE A 14 -7.94 -3.78 7.77
CA ILE A 14 -7.12 -2.63 7.36
C ILE A 14 -6.11 -2.25 8.44
N THR A 15 -6.48 -2.36 9.72
CA THR A 15 -5.55 -2.12 10.83
C THR A 15 -4.43 -3.17 10.88
N LEU A 16 -4.72 -4.40 10.47
CA LEU A 16 -3.76 -5.49 10.39
C LEU A 16 -2.72 -5.29 9.28
N SER A 17 -3.11 -4.67 8.17
CA SER A 17 -2.20 -4.39 7.05
C SER A 17 -1.23 -3.21 7.35
N MET A 18 -1.58 -2.30 8.26
CA MET A 18 -0.75 -1.15 8.59
C MET A 18 0.41 -1.47 9.55
N THR A 19 0.32 -2.54 10.33
CA THR A 19 1.43 -2.98 11.21
C THR A 19 2.41 -3.93 10.53
N VAL A 20 2.05 -4.44 9.34
CA VAL A 20 2.92 -5.24 8.47
C VAL A 20 2.96 -4.54 7.12
N GLY A 21 3.71 -3.47 7.06
CA GLY A 21 3.96 -2.56 5.94
C GLY A 21 3.55 -3.01 4.54
N ASN A 22 2.27 -3.04 4.25
CA ASN A 22 1.70 -2.98 2.90
C ASN A 22 0.18 -3.02 2.99
N VAL A 23 -0.47 -2.01 2.43
CA VAL A 23 -1.92 -2.04 2.19
C VAL A 23 -2.14 -2.96 0.98
N ALA A 24 -2.52 -4.21 1.22
CA ALA A 24 -2.95 -5.11 0.15
C ALA A 24 -4.42 -4.83 -0.15
N ALA A 25 -4.69 -4.33 -1.35
CA ALA A 25 -6.04 -4.39 -1.90
C ALA A 25 -6.35 -5.85 -2.22
N PHE A 26 -7.35 -6.43 -1.55
CA PHE A 26 -7.85 -7.76 -1.90
C PHE A 26 -8.73 -7.65 -3.14
N ASN A 27 -8.19 -8.03 -4.30
CA ASN A 27 -9.00 -8.37 -5.45
C ASN A 27 -9.40 -9.83 -5.37
N ASN A 28 -10.69 -10.09 -5.14
CA ASN A 28 -11.28 -11.38 -5.47
C ASN A 28 -11.37 -11.47 -7.00
N HIS A 29 -10.47 -12.18 -7.61
CA HIS A 29 -10.62 -12.69 -8.95
C HIS A 29 -10.57 -14.21 -8.88
N ASP A 30 -11.76 -14.82 -8.89
CA ASP A 30 -11.95 -16.20 -9.32
C ASP A 30 -12.04 -16.18 -10.85
N ASP A 31 -11.40 -17.19 -11.42
CA ASP A 31 -11.44 -17.64 -12.80
C ASP A 31 -10.32 -17.17 -13.75
N LEU A 32 -9.36 -18.06 -13.90
CA LEU A 32 -8.45 -18.11 -15.05
C LEU A 32 -8.72 -19.38 -15.83
N SER A 33 -9.49 -19.24 -16.90
CA SER A 33 -9.41 -20.17 -18.02
C SER A 33 -8.38 -19.61 -19.02
N VAL A 34 -7.30 -20.35 -19.22
CA VAL A 34 -6.31 -20.12 -20.26
C VAL A 34 -6.87 -20.66 -21.56
N GLU A 35 -7.09 -19.82 -22.55
CA GLU A 35 -7.13 -20.24 -23.95
C GLU A 35 -6.07 -19.47 -24.74
N ASP A 36 -5.24 -20.26 -25.37
CA ASP A 36 -4.14 -19.93 -26.27
C ASP A 36 -4.73 -19.62 -27.64
N GLU A 37 -4.48 -18.43 -28.20
CA GLU A 37 -4.55 -18.28 -29.66
C GLU A 37 -3.57 -17.24 -30.20
N SER A 38 -2.91 -17.67 -31.24
CA SER A 38 -1.78 -17.16 -31.97
C SER A 38 -2.07 -15.93 -32.84
N SER A 39 -1.02 -15.13 -32.98
CA SER A 39 -0.55 -14.41 -34.18
C SER A 39 -1.51 -13.47 -34.93
N ASN A 40 -1.11 -12.19 -35.00
CA ASN A 40 -0.87 -11.56 -36.33
C ASN A 40 -0.09 -10.25 -36.22
N ASP A 41 1.04 -10.25 -36.90
CA ASP A 41 1.86 -9.09 -37.26
C ASP A 41 1.06 -8.02 -38.01
N LYS A 42 1.21 -6.77 -37.58
CA LYS A 42 1.19 -5.64 -38.49
C LYS A 42 2.21 -4.58 -38.12
N ASN A 43 3.28 -4.54 -38.88
CA ASN A 43 4.20 -3.41 -39.03
C ASN A 43 3.45 -2.12 -39.23
N ILE A 44 3.78 -1.10 -38.43
CA ILE A 44 3.54 0.30 -38.82
C ILE A 44 4.88 1.04 -38.70
N ASP A 45 5.41 1.40 -39.86
CA ASP A 45 6.51 2.33 -40.03
C ASP A 45 6.19 3.69 -39.44
N LEU A 46 7.03 4.19 -38.57
CA LEU A 46 7.05 5.58 -38.12
C LEU A 46 8.39 6.22 -38.47
N ASN A 47 8.47 6.71 -39.68
CA ASN A 47 9.46 7.72 -40.07
C ASN A 47 8.72 8.97 -40.53
N SER A 48 8.72 10.03 -39.74
CA SER A 48 8.69 11.40 -40.29
C SER A 48 9.18 12.40 -39.26
N ASN A 49 10.42 12.82 -39.45
CA ASN A 49 10.96 14.07 -38.92
C ASN A 49 10.16 15.25 -39.47
N SER A 50 9.64 16.12 -38.60
CA SER A 50 9.40 17.50 -39.00
C SER A 50 9.76 18.42 -37.82
N THR A 51 10.93 19.01 -37.90
CA THR A 51 11.32 20.22 -37.19
C THR A 51 10.47 21.36 -37.77
N THR A 52 9.63 21.95 -36.90
CA THR A 52 8.99 23.24 -37.22
C THR A 52 9.46 24.24 -36.19
N GLU A 53 10.27 25.17 -36.62
CA GLU A 53 10.57 26.42 -35.92
C GLU A 53 9.27 27.19 -35.71
N LEU A 54 8.97 27.62 -34.51
CA LEU A 54 7.86 28.49 -34.18
C LEU A 54 8.39 29.88 -33.82
N GLU A 55 8.15 30.78 -34.73
CA GLU A 55 8.32 32.21 -34.58
C GLU A 55 7.44 32.75 -33.41
N ASN A 56 8.02 33.68 -32.66
CA ASN A 56 7.34 34.51 -31.68
C ASN A 56 6.22 35.34 -32.34
N ASN A 57 4.99 35.18 -31.84
CA ASN A 57 4.09 36.33 -31.87
C ASN A 57 3.11 36.31 -30.68
N SER A 58 3.09 37.44 -30.03
CA SER A 58 2.33 37.84 -28.87
C SER A 58 0.84 38.00 -29.15
N SER A 59 0.07 37.82 -28.10
CA SER A 59 -1.36 38.08 -27.89
C SER A 59 -2.27 36.87 -28.06
N ILE A 60 -2.44 36.12 -26.95
CA ILE A 60 -3.55 35.21 -26.79
C ILE A 60 -4.56 35.86 -25.86
N GLU A 61 -5.68 36.27 -26.42
CA GLU A 61 -6.85 36.66 -25.65
C GLU A 61 -7.34 35.48 -24.80
N THR A 62 -7.44 35.69 -23.50
CA THR A 62 -8.01 34.75 -22.55
C THR A 62 -9.52 34.62 -22.83
N LYS A 63 -9.93 33.57 -23.49
CA LYS A 63 -11.29 33.06 -23.40
C LYS A 63 -11.45 32.30 -22.08
N ASN A 64 -11.62 33.05 -20.99
CA ASN A 64 -12.14 32.51 -19.76
C ASN A 64 -13.64 32.22 -19.93
N GLY A 65 -13.98 31.06 -20.48
CA GLY A 65 -15.28 30.49 -20.21
C GLY A 65 -15.33 30.16 -18.72
N ASN A 66 -16.46 30.41 -18.05
CA ASN A 66 -16.70 30.14 -16.63
C ASN A 66 -16.34 28.67 -16.29
N LYS A 67 -15.08 28.42 -15.99
CA LYS A 67 -14.64 27.13 -15.44
C LYS A 67 -14.54 27.29 -13.93
N GLU A 68 -15.19 26.39 -13.21
CA GLU A 68 -15.15 26.38 -11.77
C GLU A 68 -13.77 25.91 -11.29
N VAL A 69 -13.20 26.61 -10.30
CA VAL A 69 -11.97 26.18 -9.64
C VAL A 69 -12.31 24.98 -8.76
N ILE A 70 -11.76 23.81 -9.09
CA ILE A 70 -12.02 22.57 -8.37
C ILE A 70 -10.96 22.26 -7.31
N GLY A 71 -9.86 23.00 -7.26
CA GLY A 71 -8.79 22.83 -6.28
C GLY A 71 -7.58 23.73 -6.58
N GLN A 72 -6.53 23.53 -5.80
CA GLN A 72 -5.26 24.22 -5.97
C GLN A 72 -4.10 23.23 -5.97
N THR A 73 -3.08 23.51 -6.76
CA THR A 73 -1.84 22.74 -6.79
C THR A 73 -0.64 23.66 -6.68
N LYS A 74 0.48 23.14 -6.15
CA LYS A 74 1.73 23.91 -6.03
C LYS A 74 2.71 23.45 -7.08
N PHE A 75 3.37 24.42 -7.71
CA PHE A 75 4.45 24.19 -8.67
C PHE A 75 5.72 24.92 -8.18
N VAL A 76 6.86 24.34 -8.51
CA VAL A 76 8.14 25.01 -8.36
C VAL A 76 8.52 25.57 -9.72
N ASP A 77 8.81 26.88 -9.79
CA ASP A 77 9.27 27.52 -11.02
C ASP A 77 10.75 27.23 -11.30
N GLU A 78 11.26 27.68 -12.44
CA GLU A 78 12.64 27.48 -12.86
C GLU A 78 13.67 28.13 -11.91
N ASN A 79 13.23 29.01 -11.03
CA ASN A 79 14.04 29.71 -10.02
C ASN A 79 13.91 29.08 -8.63
N GLY A 80 13.14 27.99 -8.50
CA GLY A 80 12.90 27.30 -7.24
C GLY A 80 11.78 27.90 -6.38
N ASN A 81 10.99 28.88 -6.89
CA ASN A 81 9.88 29.46 -6.14
C ASN A 81 8.64 28.57 -6.20
N ILE A 82 7.96 28.44 -5.07
CA ILE A 82 6.71 27.69 -4.99
C ILE A 82 5.54 28.60 -5.36
N THR A 83 4.83 28.24 -6.43
CA THR A 83 3.63 28.95 -6.88
C THR A 83 2.41 28.09 -6.70
N THR A 84 1.33 28.61 -6.12
CA THR A 84 0.03 27.95 -6.05
C THR A 84 -0.78 28.32 -7.30
N VAL A 85 -1.35 27.32 -7.96
CA VAL A 85 -2.14 27.48 -9.18
C VAL A 85 -3.49 26.82 -9.01
N ASP A 86 -4.56 27.52 -9.44
CA ASP A 86 -5.91 26.96 -9.42
C ASP A 86 -6.06 25.84 -10.46
N VAL A 87 -6.73 24.76 -10.07
CA VAL A 87 -7.13 23.64 -10.93
C VAL A 87 -8.58 23.85 -11.32
N TYR A 88 -8.88 23.80 -12.61
CA TYR A 88 -10.20 24.04 -13.15
C TYR A 88 -10.82 22.71 -13.64
N ASP A 89 -12.13 22.56 -13.54
CA ASP A 89 -12.86 21.46 -14.17
C ASP A 89 -12.74 21.57 -15.70
N GLY A 90 -12.10 20.60 -16.28
CA GLY A 90 -11.85 20.59 -17.73
C GLY A 90 -11.59 19.16 -18.22
N THR A 91 -12.17 18.86 -19.36
CA THR A 91 -12.14 17.54 -20.00
C THR A 91 -10.76 17.06 -20.46
N THR A 92 -9.68 17.81 -20.20
CA THR A 92 -8.34 17.48 -20.71
C THR A 92 -7.26 17.39 -19.63
N GLY A 93 -7.57 17.54 -18.34
CA GLY A 93 -6.57 17.37 -17.26
C GLY A 93 -5.32 18.26 -17.34
N GLU A 94 -5.29 19.22 -18.25
CA GLU A 94 -4.19 20.18 -18.38
C GLU A 94 -4.45 21.41 -17.48
N VAL A 95 -3.50 21.68 -16.60
CA VAL A 95 -3.44 22.98 -15.90
C VAL A 95 -3.01 24.01 -16.90
N TYR A 96 -3.98 24.74 -17.46
CA TYR A 96 -3.69 25.77 -18.45
C TYR A 96 -3.28 27.07 -17.75
N ASN A 97 -1.97 27.31 -17.68
CA ASN A 97 -1.44 28.62 -17.38
C ASN A 97 -0.63 29.14 -18.58
N PRO A 98 -1.13 30.15 -19.31
CA PRO A 98 -0.50 30.63 -20.56
C PRO A 98 0.88 31.28 -20.34
N ARG A 99 1.30 31.50 -19.09
CA ARG A 99 2.61 32.09 -18.77
C ARG A 99 3.63 31.09 -18.26
N LEU A 100 3.22 29.85 -17.97
CA LEU A 100 4.09 28.81 -17.50
C LEU A 100 4.18 27.72 -18.57
N ARG A 101 5.18 27.80 -19.42
CA ARG A 101 5.74 26.64 -20.09
C ARG A 101 6.55 25.86 -19.04
N VAL A 102 5.90 25.53 -17.93
CA VAL A 102 6.47 24.69 -16.90
C VAL A 102 6.26 23.27 -17.36
N VAL A 103 7.33 22.64 -17.74
CA VAL A 103 7.41 21.19 -17.60
C VAL A 103 7.12 20.96 -16.13
N SER A 104 5.91 20.52 -15.79
CA SER A 104 5.52 20.25 -14.41
C SER A 104 6.51 19.24 -13.84
N THR A 105 7.41 19.70 -12.98
CA THR A 105 8.35 18.84 -12.25
C THR A 105 7.64 18.09 -11.13
N ALA A 106 6.36 18.37 -10.93
CA ALA A 106 5.56 17.73 -9.91
C ALA A 106 5.46 16.21 -10.15
N ASN A 107 5.83 15.46 -9.14
CA ASN A 107 5.99 14.01 -9.22
C ASN A 107 5.55 13.27 -7.95
N MET A 108 5.10 14.01 -6.91
CA MET A 108 4.69 13.49 -5.61
C MET A 108 3.36 14.09 -5.17
N VAL A 109 2.51 13.29 -4.54
CA VAL A 109 1.28 13.74 -3.88
C VAL A 109 1.51 13.74 -2.37
N ASN A 110 1.13 14.80 -1.69
CA ASN A 110 1.17 14.92 -0.23
C ASN A 110 -0.25 14.81 0.35
N PHE A 111 -0.50 13.79 1.14
CA PHE A 111 -1.75 13.56 1.87
C PHE A 111 -1.74 14.16 3.27
N ASN A 112 -0.60 14.65 3.76
CA ASN A 112 -0.48 15.32 5.07
C ASN A 112 -0.35 16.84 4.91
N CYS A 113 -1.31 17.44 4.23
CA CYS A 113 -1.40 18.90 4.06
C CYS A 113 -2.49 19.50 4.97
N SER A 114 -2.56 20.82 5.00
CA SER A 114 -3.51 21.57 5.85
C SER A 114 -4.98 21.33 5.47
N SER A 115 -5.25 21.07 4.19
CA SER A 115 -6.59 20.78 3.65
C SER A 115 -7.03 19.33 3.85
N ALA A 116 -6.09 18.42 4.18
CA ALA A 116 -6.40 17.03 4.46
C ALA A 116 -7.05 16.88 5.85
N GLY A 117 -8.07 16.02 5.94
CA GLY A 117 -8.62 15.54 7.21
C GLY A 117 -7.64 14.58 7.92
N THR A 118 -8.10 13.87 8.94
CA THR A 118 -7.35 12.74 9.54
C THR A 118 -7.19 11.59 8.53
N THR A 119 -8.19 11.43 7.66
CA THR A 119 -8.21 10.52 6.52
C THR A 119 -8.59 11.29 5.27
N THR A 120 -8.04 10.89 4.13
CA THR A 120 -8.39 11.40 2.80
C THR A 120 -8.96 10.25 1.97
N GLU A 121 -10.20 10.38 1.58
CA GLU A 121 -10.89 9.39 0.74
C GLU A 121 -10.43 9.50 -0.71
N PHE A 122 -10.37 8.36 -1.39
CA PHE A 122 -10.08 8.25 -2.81
C PHE A 122 -10.94 7.16 -3.45
N VAL A 123 -10.93 7.11 -4.77
CA VAL A 123 -11.56 6.03 -5.54
C VAL A 123 -10.46 5.26 -6.25
N ASP A 124 -10.44 3.93 -6.11
CA ASP A 124 -9.55 3.07 -6.86
C ASP A 124 -9.85 3.19 -8.36
N TYR A 125 -8.81 3.45 -9.13
CA TYR A 125 -8.92 3.76 -10.57
C TYR A 125 -9.47 2.60 -11.40
N TYR A 126 -9.11 1.38 -11.05
CA TYR A 126 -9.48 0.19 -11.82
C TYR A 126 -10.79 -0.44 -11.36
N THR A 127 -11.04 -0.44 -10.05
CA THR A 127 -12.20 -1.13 -9.47
C THR A 127 -13.38 -0.19 -9.18
N GLY A 128 -13.14 1.12 -9.09
CA GLY A 128 -14.14 2.09 -8.67
C GLY A 128 -14.51 2.01 -7.18
N GLN A 129 -13.81 1.20 -6.40
CA GLN A 129 -14.07 1.05 -4.96
C GLN A 129 -13.51 2.24 -4.17
N ALA A 130 -14.22 2.63 -3.13
CA ALA A 130 -13.77 3.65 -2.20
C ALA A 130 -12.66 3.12 -1.31
N GLY A 131 -11.62 3.94 -1.10
CA GLY A 131 -10.55 3.71 -0.16
C GLY A 131 -10.24 4.99 0.61
N TYR A 132 -9.33 4.93 1.57
CA TYR A 132 -8.84 6.11 2.28
C TYR A 132 -7.37 5.99 2.65
N ILE A 133 -6.70 7.13 2.80
CA ILE A 133 -5.34 7.24 3.31
C ILE A 133 -5.40 8.00 4.64
N SER A 134 -4.82 7.42 5.69
CA SER A 134 -4.60 8.10 6.95
C SER A 134 -3.30 8.90 6.90
N LYS A 135 -3.34 10.21 7.09
CA LYS A 135 -2.16 11.06 7.10
C LYS A 135 -1.15 10.72 8.21
N ALA A 136 -1.60 10.07 9.27
CA ALA A 136 -0.71 9.57 10.32
C ALA A 136 0.12 8.36 9.88
N SER A 137 -0.34 7.63 8.86
CA SER A 137 0.30 6.40 8.39
C SER A 137 1.18 6.61 7.17
N ALA A 138 0.75 7.47 6.24
CA ALA A 138 1.50 7.77 5.02
C ALA A 138 1.19 9.21 4.56
N ALA A 139 2.24 9.97 4.29
CA ALA A 139 2.09 11.34 3.80
C ALA A 139 2.22 11.43 2.27
N ASP A 140 2.94 10.54 1.63
CA ASP A 140 3.34 10.68 0.22
C ASP A 140 2.89 9.52 -0.67
N ALA A 141 2.70 9.84 -1.95
CA ALA A 141 2.43 8.90 -3.02
C ALA A 141 3.02 9.38 -4.35
N ALA A 142 3.15 8.48 -5.32
CA ALA A 142 3.56 8.83 -6.68
C ALA A 142 2.49 9.67 -7.37
N PHE A 143 2.84 10.82 -7.93
CA PHE A 143 1.94 11.62 -8.77
C PHE A 143 1.98 11.11 -10.20
N LEU A 144 0.83 10.66 -10.72
CA LEU A 144 0.71 10.11 -12.07
C LEU A 144 0.06 11.08 -13.06
N GLY A 145 -0.46 12.21 -12.60
CA GLY A 145 -1.13 13.20 -13.44
C GLY A 145 -2.52 13.56 -12.92
N TYR A 146 -3.29 14.19 -13.78
CA TYR A 146 -4.71 14.49 -13.53
C TYR A 146 -5.58 13.67 -14.47
N GLU A 147 -6.72 13.22 -13.99
CA GLU A 147 -7.71 12.50 -14.78
C GLU A 147 -9.12 12.84 -14.28
N ASN A 148 -9.99 13.30 -15.19
CA ASN A 148 -11.36 13.73 -14.89
C ASN A 148 -11.45 14.73 -13.71
N GLY A 149 -10.53 15.74 -13.69
CA GLY A 149 -10.48 16.74 -12.63
C GLY A 149 -9.97 16.22 -11.28
N LYS A 150 -9.50 14.98 -11.18
CA LYS A 150 -8.92 14.36 -10.00
C LYS A 150 -7.41 14.20 -10.12
N VAL A 151 -6.71 14.19 -8.99
CA VAL A 151 -5.30 13.80 -8.92
C VAL A 151 -5.21 12.28 -8.98
N LYS A 152 -4.49 11.78 -9.98
CA LYS A 152 -4.17 10.36 -10.14
C LYS A 152 -2.85 10.07 -9.44
N PHE A 153 -2.83 9.08 -8.59
CA PHE A 153 -1.67 8.72 -7.79
C PHE A 153 -1.48 7.20 -7.68
N MET A 154 -0.30 6.77 -7.21
CA MET A 154 -0.06 5.38 -6.82
C MET A 154 0.54 5.32 -5.43
N ILE A 155 0.00 4.45 -4.60
CA ILE A 155 0.54 4.06 -3.29
C ILE A 155 0.26 2.58 -3.03
N SER A 156 1.24 1.84 -2.52
CA SER A 156 1.11 0.41 -2.18
C SER A 156 0.52 -0.46 -3.32
N GLY A 157 0.87 -0.14 -4.58
CA GLY A 157 0.36 -0.84 -5.75
C GLY A 157 -1.05 -0.42 -6.19
N VAL A 158 -1.76 0.38 -5.39
CA VAL A 158 -3.08 0.90 -5.73
C VAL A 158 -2.94 2.19 -6.53
N THR A 159 -3.58 2.25 -7.68
CA THR A 159 -3.77 3.51 -8.43
C THR A 159 -5.09 4.13 -8.00
N GLY A 160 -5.06 5.35 -7.47
CA GLY A 160 -6.24 6.03 -6.97
C GLY A 160 -6.48 7.39 -7.63
N LEU A 161 -7.73 7.85 -7.54
CA LEU A 161 -8.18 9.19 -7.90
C LEU A 161 -8.65 9.92 -6.64
N VAL A 162 -8.04 11.06 -6.33
CA VAL A 162 -8.36 11.87 -5.15
C VAL A 162 -8.75 13.28 -5.55
N ASP A 163 -9.58 13.91 -4.73
CA ASP A 163 -9.98 15.31 -4.90
C ASP A 163 -8.75 16.22 -4.73
N PRO A 164 -8.41 17.06 -5.73
CA PRO A 164 -7.25 17.92 -5.67
C PRO A 164 -7.29 18.93 -4.50
N SER A 165 -8.47 19.26 -3.99
CA SER A 165 -8.62 20.13 -2.80
C SER A 165 -8.16 19.48 -1.50
N LYS A 166 -7.95 18.16 -1.48
CA LYS A 166 -7.59 17.37 -0.30
C LYS A 166 -6.12 16.99 -0.21
N VAL A 167 -5.35 17.31 -1.24
CA VAL A 167 -3.93 16.95 -1.35
C VAL A 167 -3.10 18.12 -1.87
N GLU A 168 -1.79 18.01 -1.75
CA GLU A 168 -0.84 18.88 -2.45
C GLU A 168 -0.05 18.07 -3.45
N VAL A 169 0.23 18.65 -4.62
CA VAL A 169 1.11 18.06 -5.63
C VAL A 169 2.45 18.77 -5.57
N LEU A 170 3.52 18.04 -5.30
CA LEU A 170 4.83 18.54 -4.93
C LEU A 170 5.92 17.94 -5.83
N THR A 171 7.15 18.48 -5.72
CA THR A 171 8.34 17.96 -6.39
C THR A 171 9.24 17.26 -5.36
N GLN A 172 9.45 15.95 -5.52
CA GLN A 172 10.43 15.20 -4.73
C GLN A 172 11.84 15.76 -4.96
N GLY A 173 12.63 15.76 -3.90
CA GLY A 173 13.97 16.39 -3.88
C GLY A 173 13.96 17.68 -3.04
N THR A 174 12.91 18.50 -3.12
CA THR A 174 12.60 19.55 -2.14
C THR A 174 11.90 18.95 -0.92
N TYR A 175 11.12 17.87 -1.13
CA TYR A 175 10.34 17.17 -0.11
C TYR A 175 10.81 15.73 0.01
N TYR A 176 10.70 15.17 1.21
CA TYR A 176 11.14 13.82 1.52
C TYR A 176 10.06 12.78 1.18
N ALA A 177 10.43 11.75 0.43
CA ALA A 177 9.56 10.66 0.02
C ALA A 177 9.82 9.38 0.82
N SER A 178 8.82 8.55 0.94
CA SER A 178 8.94 7.16 1.42
C SER A 178 9.96 6.40 0.59
N ASN A 179 10.76 5.55 1.25
CA ASN A 179 11.83 4.81 0.59
C ASN A 179 12.05 3.44 1.21
N TYR A 180 12.88 2.64 0.55
CA TYR A 180 13.34 1.35 1.01
C TYR A 180 14.86 1.36 1.18
N GLU A 181 15.36 0.65 2.18
CA GLU A 181 16.79 0.47 2.42
C GLU A 181 17.09 -0.93 2.94
N VAL A 182 18.17 -1.52 2.47
CA VAL A 182 18.73 -2.74 3.08
C VAL A 182 19.75 -2.33 4.12
N ASN A 183 19.49 -2.62 5.38
CA ASN A 183 20.40 -2.27 6.48
C ASN A 183 21.68 -3.12 6.50
N SER A 184 22.61 -2.81 7.41
CA SER A 184 23.90 -3.51 7.56
C SER A 184 23.74 -5.02 7.81
N SER A 185 22.66 -5.43 8.48
CA SER A 185 22.32 -6.83 8.76
C SER A 185 21.69 -7.56 7.55
N GLY A 186 21.51 -6.88 6.43
CA GLY A 186 20.93 -7.44 5.20
C GLY A 186 19.41 -7.57 5.24
N ASN A 187 18.74 -6.78 6.06
CA ASN A 187 17.30 -6.74 6.15
C ASN A 187 16.75 -5.54 5.40
N LEU A 188 15.69 -5.75 4.61
CA LEU A 188 14.95 -4.71 3.90
C LEU A 188 13.96 -4.04 4.84
N TYR A 189 14.01 -2.73 4.90
CA TYR A 189 13.08 -1.87 5.60
C TYR A 189 12.35 -0.95 4.61
N HIS A 190 11.09 -0.69 4.89
CA HIS A 190 10.29 0.34 4.25
C HIS A 190 10.11 1.50 5.23
N TYR A 191 10.68 2.63 4.91
CA TYR A 191 10.53 3.88 5.65
C TYR A 191 9.39 4.68 5.05
N ILE A 192 8.26 4.70 5.76
CA ILE A 192 7.05 5.40 5.30
C ILE A 192 7.04 6.79 5.91
N SER A 193 7.14 7.82 5.06
CA SER A 193 7.05 9.21 5.49
C SER A 193 5.64 9.53 5.99
N ASN A 194 5.55 10.19 7.13
CA ASN A 194 4.32 10.81 7.62
C ASN A 194 4.39 12.34 7.56
N ASN A 195 5.51 12.90 7.12
CA ASN A 195 5.73 14.32 6.94
C ASN A 195 6.76 14.58 5.83
N VAL A 196 6.29 15.00 4.68
CA VAL A 196 7.13 15.28 3.51
C VAL A 196 8.09 16.46 3.70
N ASN A 197 7.84 17.33 4.68
CA ASN A 197 8.72 18.46 5.02
C ASN A 197 9.86 18.06 5.96
N ALA A 198 9.90 16.83 6.43
CA ALA A 198 10.96 16.36 7.30
C ALA A 198 12.27 16.15 6.53
N THR A 199 13.39 16.23 7.22
CA THR A 199 14.70 15.88 6.68
C THR A 199 15.06 14.47 7.14
N GLY A 200 15.18 13.55 6.18
CA GLY A 200 15.52 12.15 6.44
C GLY A 200 14.31 11.28 6.86
N ASN A 201 14.61 10.04 7.23
CA ASN A 201 13.61 9.01 7.57
C ASN A 201 12.81 9.36 8.84
N GLN A 202 11.76 10.13 8.66
CA GLN A 202 10.80 10.50 9.72
C GLN A 202 9.48 9.80 9.41
N GLY A 203 9.03 8.95 10.31
CA GLY A 203 7.79 8.19 10.14
C GLY A 203 7.93 6.76 10.63
N ASN A 204 7.22 5.85 9.98
CA ASN A 204 7.21 4.44 10.36
C ASN A 204 8.32 3.67 9.62
N SER A 205 9.10 2.92 10.37
CA SER A 205 10.09 1.98 9.84
C SER A 205 9.57 0.56 9.96
N ASN A 206 9.28 -0.06 8.83
CA ASN A 206 8.69 -1.40 8.80
C ASN A 206 9.69 -2.42 8.22
N TYR A 207 9.93 -3.48 8.98
CA TYR A 207 10.68 -4.62 8.48
C TYR A 207 9.87 -5.35 7.40
N VAL A 208 10.43 -5.47 6.20
CA VAL A 208 9.78 -6.12 5.05
C VAL A 208 10.23 -7.57 4.90
N GLY A 209 11.51 -7.85 5.14
CA GLY A 209 12.06 -9.18 4.97
C GLY A 209 13.58 -9.14 4.76
N LYS A 210 14.15 -10.19 4.18
CA LYS A 210 15.55 -10.18 3.74
C LYS A 210 15.69 -9.31 2.51
N GLY A 211 16.74 -8.49 2.51
CA GLY A 211 17.10 -7.69 1.34
C GLY A 211 17.53 -8.59 0.18
N PRO A 212 16.95 -8.41 -1.00
CA PRO A 212 17.39 -9.15 -2.19
C PRO A 212 18.77 -8.68 -2.64
N SER A 213 19.50 -9.55 -3.34
CA SER A 213 20.91 -9.30 -3.70
C SER A 213 21.12 -8.16 -4.69
N TYR A 214 20.08 -7.75 -5.41
CA TYR A 214 20.14 -6.61 -6.34
C TYR A 214 20.00 -5.24 -5.65
N LEU A 215 19.70 -5.19 -4.33
CA LEU A 215 19.70 -3.95 -3.56
C LEU A 215 21.00 -3.82 -2.75
N THR A 216 21.67 -2.68 -2.91
CA THR A 216 22.90 -2.37 -2.17
C THR A 216 22.56 -1.92 -0.75
N LYS A 217 23.28 -2.45 0.24
CA LYS A 217 23.14 -2.06 1.64
C LYS A 217 23.44 -0.59 1.85
N GLY A 218 22.62 0.09 2.64
CA GLY A 218 22.79 1.50 2.99
C GLY A 218 22.41 2.47 1.85
N LYS A 219 21.82 1.97 0.76
CA LYS A 219 21.35 2.80 -0.35
C LYS A 219 19.84 2.89 -0.33
N GLU A 220 19.30 4.10 -0.50
CA GLU A 220 17.87 4.36 -0.63
C GLU A 220 17.36 3.96 -2.01
N TYR A 221 16.16 3.39 -2.03
CA TYR A 221 15.41 3.04 -3.23
C TYR A 221 13.97 3.48 -3.10
N TYR A 222 13.36 3.86 -4.20
CA TYR A 222 11.96 4.28 -4.26
C TYR A 222 11.09 3.18 -4.87
N SER A 223 9.91 2.97 -4.28
CA SER A 223 8.88 2.07 -4.81
C SER A 223 7.54 2.38 -4.17
N TYR A 224 6.49 2.55 -4.97
CA TYR A 224 5.11 2.65 -4.49
C TYR A 224 4.26 1.42 -4.87
N ASP A 225 4.84 0.43 -5.53
CA ASP A 225 4.20 -0.87 -5.74
C ASP A 225 4.79 -1.98 -4.84
N GLY A 226 5.94 -1.72 -4.20
CA GLY A 226 6.61 -2.66 -3.32
C GLY A 226 7.30 -3.82 -4.04
N HIS A 227 7.27 -3.85 -5.38
CA HIS A 227 7.78 -4.94 -6.20
C HIS A 227 8.98 -4.55 -7.03
N TYR A 228 9.01 -3.31 -7.53
CA TYR A 228 10.05 -2.79 -8.40
C TYR A 228 10.70 -1.57 -7.75
N PHE A 229 12.02 -1.62 -7.60
CA PHE A 229 12.80 -0.60 -6.89
C PHE A 229 13.56 0.28 -7.87
N TYR A 230 13.66 1.57 -7.53
CA TYR A 230 14.30 2.57 -8.37
C TYR A 230 15.29 3.38 -7.56
N GLU A 231 16.46 3.67 -8.14
CA GLU A 231 17.46 4.57 -7.56
C GLU A 231 17.10 6.05 -7.77
N ASN A 232 16.31 6.32 -8.82
CA ASN A 232 15.90 7.67 -9.17
C ASN A 232 14.38 7.79 -9.16
N TYR A 233 13.88 8.74 -8.39
CA TYR A 233 12.45 8.97 -8.20
C TYR A 233 11.73 9.34 -9.51
N ASN A 234 12.33 10.23 -10.33
CA ASN A 234 11.71 10.66 -11.59
C ASN A 234 11.64 9.51 -12.61
N THR A 235 12.64 8.64 -12.62
CA THR A 235 12.62 7.42 -13.45
C THR A 235 11.47 6.52 -13.04
N MET A 236 11.25 6.33 -11.74
CA MET A 236 10.10 5.58 -11.22
C MET A 236 8.76 6.18 -11.68
N ILE A 237 8.61 7.50 -11.53
CA ILE A 237 7.38 8.19 -11.95
C ILE A 237 7.14 8.04 -13.45
N THR A 238 8.18 8.14 -14.25
CA THR A 238 8.08 7.95 -15.71
C THR A 238 7.62 6.54 -16.06
N ASP A 239 8.22 5.54 -15.44
CA ASP A 239 7.82 4.14 -15.63
C ASP A 239 6.36 3.91 -15.20
N TYR A 240 5.96 4.44 -14.07
CA TYR A 240 4.58 4.30 -13.57
C TYR A 240 3.56 4.98 -14.49
N LYS A 241 3.85 6.18 -15.00
CA LYS A 241 2.98 6.87 -15.97
C LYS A 241 2.81 6.08 -17.26
N ASN A 242 3.85 5.38 -17.69
CA ASN A 242 3.85 4.53 -18.89
C ASN A 242 3.40 3.08 -18.62
N ASN A 243 3.04 2.78 -17.38
CA ASN A 243 2.69 1.43 -16.91
C ASN A 243 3.74 0.36 -17.23
N VAL A 244 5.01 0.72 -17.14
CA VAL A 244 6.18 -0.18 -17.32
C VAL A 244 7.05 -0.18 -16.07
N ARG A 245 8.00 -1.11 -15.99
CA ARG A 245 8.97 -1.24 -14.88
C ARG A 245 10.39 -1.48 -15.39
N THR A 246 10.63 -1.17 -16.65
CA THR A 246 11.86 -1.53 -17.38
C THR A 246 13.12 -0.84 -16.86
N ASN A 247 12.96 0.33 -16.23
CA ASN A 247 14.07 1.10 -15.67
C ASN A 247 14.27 0.89 -14.16
N SER A 248 13.55 -0.05 -13.56
CA SER A 248 13.81 -0.47 -12.17
C SER A 248 15.15 -1.23 -12.06
N VAL A 249 15.71 -1.37 -10.87
CA VAL A 249 16.92 -2.18 -10.64
C VAL A 249 16.65 -3.69 -10.76
N ASN A 250 15.38 -4.09 -10.80
CA ASN A 250 14.94 -5.48 -10.81
C ASN A 250 13.82 -5.77 -11.83
N PRO A 251 13.94 -5.34 -13.10
CA PRO A 251 12.85 -5.38 -14.07
C PRO A 251 12.35 -6.79 -14.40
N SER A 252 13.23 -7.79 -14.29
CA SER A 252 12.89 -9.19 -14.57
C SER A 252 12.63 -10.03 -13.31
N THR A 253 12.82 -9.45 -12.12
CA THR A 253 12.73 -10.17 -10.84
C THR A 253 11.99 -9.34 -9.80
N PRO A 254 10.66 -9.16 -9.95
CA PRO A 254 9.88 -8.40 -8.98
C PRO A 254 10.03 -8.99 -7.58
N TYR A 255 10.11 -8.12 -6.58
CA TYR A 255 10.19 -8.52 -5.19
C TYR A 255 8.80 -8.90 -4.66
N TYR A 256 8.71 -10.05 -4.03
CA TYR A 256 7.54 -10.47 -3.29
C TYR A 256 7.92 -10.84 -1.87
N ASN A 257 7.29 -10.23 -0.89
CA ASN A 257 7.40 -10.69 0.48
C ASN A 257 6.67 -12.02 0.61
N TYR A 258 7.43 -13.10 0.85
CA TYR A 258 6.91 -14.46 0.92
C TYR A 258 5.67 -14.58 1.82
N PHE A 259 5.74 -13.99 3.02
CA PHE A 259 4.64 -14.13 3.99
C PHE A 259 3.37 -13.35 3.61
N GLN A 260 3.51 -12.27 2.84
CA GLN A 260 2.35 -11.49 2.36
C GLN A 260 1.52 -12.25 1.33
N TYR A 261 2.17 -13.10 0.55
CA TYR A 261 1.53 -13.88 -0.51
C TYR A 261 1.36 -15.36 -0.14
N LEU A 262 1.68 -15.74 1.10
CA LEU A 262 1.51 -17.12 1.56
C LEU A 262 0.01 -17.46 1.65
N PRO A 263 -0.50 -18.42 0.87
CA PRO A 263 -1.90 -18.79 0.93
C PRO A 263 -2.27 -19.36 2.30
N MET A 264 -3.43 -18.94 2.82
CA MET A 264 -3.96 -19.48 4.07
C MET A 264 -4.17 -21.00 3.98
N ARG A 265 -4.58 -21.51 2.81
CA ARG A 265 -4.68 -22.94 2.50
C ARG A 265 -3.36 -23.44 1.93
N SER A 266 -2.42 -23.66 2.81
CA SER A 266 -1.10 -24.25 2.55
C SER A 266 -0.62 -24.97 3.79
N LYS A 267 0.59 -25.57 3.74
CA LYS A 267 1.18 -26.24 4.89
C LYS A 267 2.52 -25.60 5.24
N THR A 268 2.75 -25.32 6.50
CA THR A 268 4.10 -25.03 6.99
C THR A 268 4.88 -26.34 7.20
N ASN A 269 6.20 -26.26 7.04
CA ASN A 269 7.11 -27.36 7.34
C ASN A 269 7.63 -27.32 8.78
N TYR A 270 7.23 -26.32 9.58
CA TYR A 270 7.59 -26.28 11.00
C TYR A 270 6.95 -27.43 11.75
N THR A 271 7.71 -28.03 12.65
CA THR A 271 7.21 -29.04 13.56
C THR A 271 6.40 -28.38 14.70
N ALA A 272 5.55 -29.17 15.36
CA ALA A 272 4.81 -28.74 16.55
C ALA A 272 5.75 -28.20 17.65
N GLN A 273 6.91 -28.85 17.83
CA GLN A 273 7.90 -28.44 18.83
C GLN A 273 8.56 -27.11 18.51
N GLU A 274 8.95 -26.88 17.25
CA GLU A 274 9.54 -25.59 16.83
C GLU A 274 8.55 -24.45 17.01
N LEU A 275 7.29 -24.67 16.58
CA LEU A 275 6.23 -23.68 16.73
C LEU A 275 5.92 -23.39 18.22
N THR A 276 5.84 -24.43 19.05
CA THR A 276 5.68 -24.29 20.50
C THR A 276 6.82 -23.48 21.13
N THR A 277 8.05 -23.84 20.79
CA THR A 277 9.25 -23.14 21.31
C THR A 277 9.25 -21.67 20.92
N TYR A 278 8.92 -21.38 19.66
CA TYR A 278 8.83 -20.00 19.18
C TYR A 278 7.75 -19.19 19.90
N LEU A 279 6.53 -19.76 20.03
CA LEU A 279 5.39 -19.10 20.67
C LEU A 279 5.67 -18.82 22.16
N ASN A 280 6.21 -19.79 22.88
CA ASN A 280 6.57 -19.64 24.30
C ASN A 280 7.62 -18.54 24.50
N ASN A 281 8.68 -18.53 23.67
CA ASN A 281 9.75 -17.54 23.74
C ASN A 281 9.25 -16.13 23.42
N LYS A 282 8.39 -15.98 22.42
CA LYS A 282 7.86 -14.68 21.97
C LYS A 282 6.77 -14.14 22.90
N ALA A 283 5.91 -14.99 23.41
CA ALA A 283 4.92 -14.59 24.41
C ALA A 283 5.61 -14.08 25.69
N ASN A 284 6.75 -14.66 26.04
CA ASN A 284 7.57 -14.30 27.20
C ASN A 284 6.74 -14.05 28.47
N SER A 285 5.78 -14.93 28.74
CA SER A 285 4.83 -14.84 29.87
C SER A 285 4.29 -16.22 30.17
N SER A 286 4.35 -16.60 31.44
CA SER A 286 3.80 -17.88 31.94
C SER A 286 2.28 -17.95 31.84
N THR A 287 1.60 -16.81 31.74
CA THR A 287 0.13 -16.74 31.68
C THR A 287 -0.39 -16.70 30.27
N SER A 288 0.47 -16.64 29.25
CA SER A 288 0.03 -16.58 27.86
C SER A 288 -0.79 -17.80 27.47
N LYS A 289 -1.94 -17.56 26.85
CA LYS A 289 -2.80 -18.62 26.28
C LYS A 289 -2.23 -19.26 25.01
N LEU A 290 -1.15 -18.71 24.46
CA LEU A 290 -0.40 -19.30 23.34
C LEU A 290 0.69 -20.28 23.79
N ASN A 291 0.97 -20.35 25.09
CA ASN A 291 1.97 -21.32 25.59
C ASN A 291 1.53 -22.75 25.26
N ASN A 292 2.48 -23.54 24.76
CA ASN A 292 2.31 -24.96 24.47
C ASN A 292 1.18 -25.29 23.48
N THR A 293 0.93 -24.40 22.47
CA THR A 293 -0.15 -24.57 21.49
C THR A 293 0.33 -25.00 20.10
N GLY A 294 1.61 -25.18 19.86
CA GLY A 294 2.15 -25.51 18.54
C GLY A 294 1.61 -26.83 17.97
N ASP A 295 1.38 -27.81 18.82
CA ASP A 295 0.77 -29.09 18.47
C ASP A 295 -0.70 -28.93 18.00
N MET A 296 -1.46 -28.05 18.63
CA MET A 296 -2.84 -27.74 18.26
C MET A 296 -2.89 -27.10 16.87
N PHE A 297 -2.04 -26.15 16.58
CA PHE A 297 -1.96 -25.51 15.25
C PHE A 297 -1.58 -26.52 14.16
N ILE A 298 -0.60 -27.38 14.39
CA ILE A 298 -0.20 -28.44 13.43
C ILE A 298 -1.30 -29.48 13.28
N LYS A 299 -1.99 -29.87 14.37
CA LYS A 299 -3.14 -30.79 14.32
C LYS A 299 -4.23 -30.26 13.37
N TYR A 300 -4.61 -29.00 13.51
CA TYR A 300 -5.68 -28.41 12.71
C TYR A 300 -5.23 -28.01 11.30
N GLN A 301 -3.96 -27.71 11.07
CA GLN A 301 -3.40 -27.68 9.72
C GLN A 301 -3.62 -29.00 8.99
N ASN A 302 -3.33 -30.13 9.64
CA ASN A 302 -3.49 -31.43 9.02
C ASN A 302 -4.96 -31.81 8.80
N LYS A 303 -5.86 -31.34 9.67
CA LYS A 303 -7.29 -31.64 9.60
C LYS A 303 -8.04 -30.79 8.57
N TYR A 304 -7.75 -29.50 8.51
CA TYR A 304 -8.54 -28.52 7.75
C TYR A 304 -7.75 -27.82 6.62
N GLY A 305 -6.43 -28.00 6.56
CA GLY A 305 -5.59 -27.44 5.50
C GLY A 305 -5.23 -25.96 5.70
N VAL A 306 -5.48 -25.41 6.89
CA VAL A 306 -5.10 -24.01 7.23
C VAL A 306 -3.66 -23.99 7.73
N ASN A 307 -2.82 -23.12 7.15
CA ASN A 307 -1.40 -23.02 7.49
C ASN A 307 -1.20 -22.69 8.97
N ALA A 308 -0.53 -23.61 9.68
CA ALA A 308 -0.32 -23.49 11.13
C ALA A 308 0.50 -22.27 11.53
N LEU A 309 1.51 -21.87 10.73
CA LEU A 309 2.31 -20.67 11.00
C LEU A 309 1.46 -19.41 10.85
N MET A 310 0.63 -19.33 9.82
CA MET A 310 -0.27 -18.19 9.64
C MET A 310 -1.31 -18.13 10.73
N ALA A 311 -1.99 -19.24 11.05
CA ALA A 311 -2.98 -19.29 12.12
C ALA A 311 -2.37 -18.87 13.47
N ALA A 312 -1.18 -19.36 13.81
CA ALA A 312 -0.45 -18.96 15.01
C ALA A 312 -0.06 -17.48 15.00
N SER A 313 0.30 -16.92 13.84
CA SER A 313 0.62 -15.50 13.70
C SER A 313 -0.61 -14.61 13.91
N PHE A 314 -1.76 -14.99 13.34
CA PHE A 314 -3.04 -14.30 13.61
C PHE A 314 -3.41 -14.38 15.09
N ALA A 315 -3.33 -15.56 15.69
CA ALA A 315 -3.61 -15.73 17.12
C ALA A 315 -2.70 -14.85 17.98
N ALA A 316 -1.42 -14.77 17.67
CA ALA A 316 -0.46 -13.94 18.40
C ALA A 316 -0.80 -12.45 18.29
N LEU A 317 -1.15 -11.99 17.10
CA LEU A 317 -1.50 -10.60 16.83
C LEU A 317 -2.81 -10.19 17.51
N GLU A 318 -3.90 -10.91 17.24
CA GLU A 318 -5.26 -10.60 17.71
C GLU A 318 -5.39 -10.70 19.24
N SER A 319 -4.63 -11.61 19.85
CA SER A 319 -4.66 -11.79 21.31
C SER A 319 -3.56 -11.04 22.08
N GLY A 320 -2.72 -10.24 21.41
CA GLY A 320 -1.54 -9.64 22.05
C GLY A 320 -0.63 -10.71 22.64
N TRP A 321 -0.26 -11.72 21.86
CA TRP A 321 0.49 -12.88 22.30
C TRP A 321 -0.22 -13.70 23.39
N GLY A 322 -1.53 -13.88 23.25
CA GLY A 322 -2.33 -14.66 24.22
C GLY A 322 -2.54 -13.97 25.57
N LYS A 323 -2.29 -12.68 25.68
CA LYS A 323 -2.33 -11.92 26.94
C LYS A 323 -3.53 -10.98 27.08
N SER A 324 -4.29 -10.74 26.01
CA SER A 324 -5.47 -9.88 26.07
C SER A 324 -6.53 -10.42 27.04
N SER A 325 -7.36 -9.55 27.59
CA SER A 325 -8.46 -9.93 28.49
C SER A 325 -9.42 -10.95 27.88
N ILE A 326 -9.70 -10.81 26.58
CA ILE A 326 -10.55 -11.73 25.83
C ILE A 326 -9.89 -13.10 25.73
N ALA A 327 -8.61 -13.17 25.42
CA ALA A 327 -7.86 -14.43 25.38
C ALA A 327 -7.85 -15.10 26.78
N GLN A 328 -7.59 -14.34 27.83
CA GLN A 328 -7.49 -14.86 29.21
C GLN A 328 -8.83 -15.38 29.74
N ASN A 329 -9.91 -14.62 29.56
CA ASN A 329 -11.19 -14.89 30.19
C ASN A 329 -12.12 -15.77 29.35
N LYS A 330 -11.90 -15.79 28.03
CA LYS A 330 -12.79 -16.47 27.07
C LYS A 330 -12.08 -17.53 26.21
N ASN A 331 -10.78 -17.78 26.40
CA ASN A 331 -9.94 -18.64 25.55
C ASN A 331 -10.06 -18.30 24.05
N ASN A 332 -10.29 -17.03 23.72
CA ASN A 332 -10.52 -16.53 22.37
C ASN A 332 -9.29 -15.80 21.87
N LEU A 333 -8.52 -16.48 21.03
CA LEU A 333 -7.25 -15.99 20.50
C LEU A 333 -7.40 -15.12 19.24
N PHE A 334 -8.58 -15.11 18.60
CA PHE A 334 -8.78 -14.47 17.31
C PHE A 334 -9.80 -13.34 17.34
N GLY A 335 -10.26 -12.93 18.53
CA GLY A 335 -11.29 -11.89 18.64
C GLY A 335 -12.64 -12.29 18.03
N MET A 336 -12.94 -13.59 17.91
CA MET A 336 -14.15 -14.07 17.27
C MET A 336 -15.40 -13.50 17.93
N ASN A 337 -16.29 -12.89 17.12
CA ASN A 337 -17.50 -12.20 17.55
C ASN A 337 -17.30 -10.98 18.46
N ALA A 338 -16.08 -10.48 18.65
CA ALA A 338 -15.88 -9.19 19.30
C ALA A 338 -16.47 -8.08 18.41
N THR A 339 -17.22 -7.15 19.02
CA THR A 339 -17.75 -5.96 18.35
C THR A 339 -17.03 -4.71 18.83
N ASP A 340 -17.02 -3.66 18.02
CA ASP A 340 -16.39 -2.39 18.41
C ASP A 340 -17.09 -1.72 19.62
N ALA A 341 -18.40 -2.00 19.80
CA ALA A 341 -19.19 -1.41 20.87
C ALA A 341 -18.91 -2.09 22.24
N ASN A 342 -18.84 -3.44 22.26
CA ASN A 342 -18.65 -4.23 23.49
C ASN A 342 -17.72 -5.42 23.25
N PRO A 343 -16.44 -5.19 22.91
CA PRO A 343 -15.55 -6.26 22.47
C PRO A 343 -15.40 -7.38 23.49
N SER A 344 -15.38 -7.03 24.79
CA SER A 344 -15.21 -8.03 25.86
C SER A 344 -16.48 -8.83 26.15
N GLU A 345 -17.66 -8.28 25.94
CA GLU A 345 -18.94 -8.96 26.21
C GLU A 345 -19.36 -9.84 25.05
N ASP A 346 -19.27 -9.31 23.82
CA ASP A 346 -19.74 -9.97 22.60
C ASP A 346 -18.82 -11.09 22.12
N ALA A 347 -17.51 -11.01 22.46
CA ALA A 347 -16.54 -12.00 22.06
C ALA A 347 -16.97 -13.42 22.45
N LYS A 348 -16.89 -14.35 21.49
CA LYS A 348 -17.23 -15.76 21.70
C LYS A 348 -16.36 -16.37 22.79
N LYS A 349 -16.99 -17.06 23.75
CA LYS A 349 -16.29 -17.83 24.79
C LYS A 349 -16.14 -19.27 24.36
N TYR A 350 -14.93 -19.79 24.46
CA TYR A 350 -14.59 -21.18 24.14
C TYR A 350 -14.32 -21.99 25.42
N SER A 351 -14.61 -23.28 25.35
CA SER A 351 -14.33 -24.23 26.45
C SER A 351 -12.82 -24.39 26.68
N SER A 352 -12.02 -24.25 25.63
CA SER A 352 -10.56 -24.33 25.66
C SER A 352 -9.94 -23.49 24.54
N VAL A 353 -8.63 -23.25 24.64
CA VAL A 353 -7.83 -22.65 23.57
C VAL A 353 -7.85 -23.54 22.32
N GLU A 354 -7.79 -24.85 22.51
CA GLU A 354 -7.87 -25.80 21.39
C GLU A 354 -9.18 -25.69 20.62
N ALA A 355 -10.32 -25.57 21.32
CA ALA A 355 -11.61 -25.36 20.66
C ALA A 355 -11.68 -24.04 19.86
N CYS A 356 -10.99 -23.00 20.32
CA CYS A 356 -10.87 -21.74 19.59
C CYS A 356 -10.04 -21.90 18.31
N ILE A 357 -8.90 -22.60 18.39
CA ILE A 357 -8.04 -22.85 17.22
C ILE A 357 -8.76 -23.74 16.19
N GLU A 358 -9.53 -24.75 16.66
CA GLU A 358 -10.33 -25.59 15.78
C GLU A 358 -11.40 -24.79 15.03
N ASP A 359 -12.14 -23.93 15.74
CA ASP A 359 -13.19 -23.10 15.15
C ASP A 359 -12.67 -22.13 14.09
N PHE A 360 -11.47 -21.56 14.34
CA PHE A 360 -10.79 -20.71 13.36
C PHE A 360 -10.38 -21.47 12.11
N ALA A 361 -9.93 -22.72 12.25
CA ALA A 361 -9.39 -23.49 11.15
C ALA A 361 -10.46 -24.21 10.31
N SER A 362 -11.67 -24.44 10.85
CA SER A 362 -12.76 -25.17 10.20
C SER A 362 -13.56 -24.31 9.23
#